data_8a1da59c72bcebcc2c485df3746135b9
#
_entry.id   8a1da59c72bcebcc2c485df3746135b9
#
_cell.length_a   1.000
_cell.length_b   1.000
_cell.length_c   1.000
_cell.angle_alpha   90.00
_cell.angle_beta   90.00
_cell.angle_gamma   90.00
#
_symmetry.space_group_name_H-M   'P 1'
#
loop_
_entity.id
_entity.type
_entity.pdbx_description
1 polymer ?
#
loop_
_entity_poly.entity_id
_entity_poly.type
_entity_poly.pdbx_seq_one_letter_code
_entity_poly.pdbx_strand_id
1 'polypeptide(L)'
;MRSKNLIACMLLLLFSITVWAQESAVITGVVTDENKEPLIGVNIAIQNMPGLGVITDINGRYKIKASAYDRLVFSYVGYETVVVLVKEQRTINVKMKESSSTIIDEVVITGTGAQKKIAVTGAITNVDVDALKSVPSTSVVDGLAGVVPGVMAMQTSGRPGSVSEFWIRSISTFGANTAALVLVDGFERDIDEVSVEDIESFTVLKDASATAIYGSKGANGVVLINTKRGKEGKININAKVEGFYSTFTKAPEFVDGYTYASMANEARLTRNQEALYSPSELELFRTQLDPDRFPDVDWMDMVLRDGAWSSRATLNMRGGGKTARYFVSGSYQDQQGMYKTDKSLKDYNTNAHFRKWTYRMNVDIDITKTTLLKVGVSGSLRKQNDTGSGTDNLWTVLMGYNSIMMPAEYSDGKIPGWADKDDNMNPWVMTTQSGYNESWKNNIQTSLTLEQKLDFITKGLRFVGRFGYDTYNSNWIKRYKSPAAYKADRYRQPDGTLNFTKIRDEKVMSQSSNSEGEKREFFEWELHYSRAFKTHHVGGVLKYTQASKIFTQNIGTDLKNGIPYRNQGIAGRFNYNWNY
;
A
#
# COMPACT_ATOMS: atom_id res chain seq x y z
N MET A 1 -33.28 27.92 10.88
CA MET A 1 -34.36 27.22 10.09
C MET A 1 -34.10 27.06 8.59
N ARG A 2 -33.06 27.66 7.98
CA ARG A 2 -32.79 27.57 6.52
C ARG A 2 -31.97 26.37 6.06
N SER A 3 -31.21 25.70 6.93
CA SER A 3 -30.36 24.55 6.52
C SER A 3 -31.09 23.19 6.45
N LYS A 4 -32.17 23.02 7.23
CA LYS A 4 -32.94 21.76 7.22
C LYS A 4 -33.78 21.58 5.94
N ASN A 5 -34.21 22.69 5.31
CA ASN A 5 -34.98 22.62 4.08
C ASN A 5 -34.11 22.35 2.86
N LEU A 6 -32.82 22.69 2.88
CA LEU A 6 -31.90 22.39 1.79
C LEU A 6 -31.56 20.89 1.72
N ILE A 7 -31.42 20.24 2.88
CA ILE A 7 -31.17 18.80 2.96
C ILE A 7 -32.42 17.99 2.55
N ALA A 8 -33.60 18.47 2.90
CA ALA A 8 -34.87 17.86 2.48
C ALA A 8 -35.11 17.98 0.95
N CYS A 9 -34.75 19.11 0.34
CA CYS A 9 -34.82 19.28 -1.12
C CYS A 9 -33.75 18.42 -1.83
N MET A 10 -32.56 18.23 -1.27
CA MET A 10 -31.52 17.38 -1.84
C MET A 10 -31.88 15.90 -1.74
N LEU A 11 -32.55 15.47 -0.67
CA LEU A 11 -33.08 14.11 -0.51
C LEU A 11 -34.27 13.84 -1.43
N LEU A 12 -35.14 14.81 -1.70
CA LEU A 12 -36.24 14.67 -2.65
C LEU A 12 -35.77 14.63 -4.12
N LEU A 13 -34.68 15.29 -4.46
CA LEU A 13 -34.06 15.20 -5.79
C LEU A 13 -33.38 13.84 -6.05
N LEU A 14 -32.94 13.15 -5.00
CA LEU A 14 -32.36 11.79 -5.10
C LEU A 14 -33.44 10.70 -5.26
N PHE A 15 -34.72 10.98 -4.97
CA PHE A 15 -35.81 10.01 -5.08
C PHE A 15 -36.58 10.06 -6.42
N SER A 16 -36.23 10.99 -7.32
CA SER A 16 -36.87 11.10 -8.64
C SER A 16 -36.12 10.36 -9.76
N ILE A 17 -35.24 9.43 -9.46
CA ILE A 17 -34.75 8.48 -10.46
C ILE A 17 -35.84 7.44 -10.66
N THR A 18 -36.70 7.70 -11.59
CA THR A 18 -37.61 6.67 -12.15
C THR A 18 -36.74 5.57 -12.74
N VAL A 19 -36.68 4.45 -12.03
CA VAL A 19 -36.14 3.20 -12.56
C VAL A 19 -37.04 2.81 -13.74
N TRP A 20 -36.58 3.07 -14.94
CA TRP A 20 -37.17 2.46 -16.13
C TRP A 20 -36.88 0.97 -15.99
N ALA A 21 -37.92 0.21 -15.65
CA ALA A 21 -37.87 -1.24 -15.70
C ALA A 21 -37.55 -1.64 -17.14
N GLN A 22 -36.33 -2.05 -17.40
CA GLN A 22 -35.91 -2.54 -18.71
C GLN A 22 -36.64 -3.86 -18.97
N GLU A 23 -37.52 -3.90 -19.95
CA GLU A 23 -38.24 -5.09 -20.33
C GLU A 23 -37.25 -6.10 -20.92
N SER A 24 -36.90 -7.12 -20.15
CA SER A 24 -36.01 -8.20 -20.58
C SER A 24 -36.81 -9.24 -21.36
N ALA A 25 -36.41 -9.51 -22.57
CA ALA A 25 -36.96 -10.56 -23.42
C ALA A 25 -36.15 -11.86 -23.33
N VAL A 26 -36.77 -12.97 -23.59
CA VAL A 26 -36.08 -14.25 -23.73
C VAL A 26 -35.51 -14.35 -25.14
N ILE A 27 -34.19 -14.40 -25.24
CA ILE A 27 -33.45 -14.55 -26.49
C ILE A 27 -33.03 -16.03 -26.62
N THR A 28 -33.26 -16.59 -27.77
CA THR A 28 -32.90 -17.97 -28.13
C THR A 28 -32.04 -17.98 -29.38
N GLY A 29 -31.32 -19.07 -29.63
CA GLY A 29 -30.54 -19.21 -30.85
C GLY A 29 -29.70 -20.50 -30.86
N VAL A 30 -28.98 -20.69 -31.94
CA VAL A 30 -28.07 -21.80 -32.13
C VAL A 30 -26.69 -21.24 -32.44
N VAL A 31 -25.67 -21.83 -31.81
CA VAL A 31 -24.25 -21.52 -32.08
C VAL A 31 -23.66 -22.66 -32.87
N THR A 32 -23.03 -22.34 -34.02
CA THR A 32 -22.40 -23.31 -34.91
C THR A 32 -20.98 -22.89 -35.25
N ASP A 33 -20.18 -23.85 -35.73
CA ASP A 33 -18.88 -23.61 -36.34
C ASP A 33 -18.97 -23.14 -37.81
N GLU A 34 -17.82 -23.07 -38.49
CA GLU A 34 -17.74 -22.72 -39.92
C GLU A 34 -18.39 -23.77 -40.83
N ASN A 35 -18.44 -25.04 -40.41
CA ASN A 35 -19.00 -26.18 -41.13
C ASN A 35 -20.49 -26.36 -40.84
N LYS A 36 -21.13 -25.49 -40.03
CA LYS A 36 -22.49 -25.56 -39.53
C LYS A 36 -22.75 -26.67 -38.50
N GLU A 37 -21.69 -27.21 -37.90
CA GLU A 37 -21.84 -28.16 -36.79
C GLU A 37 -22.19 -27.43 -35.49
N PRO A 38 -23.14 -27.92 -34.68
CA PRO A 38 -23.53 -27.28 -33.43
C PRO A 38 -22.40 -27.32 -32.37
N LEU A 39 -22.09 -26.20 -31.76
CA LEU A 39 -21.06 -26.10 -30.73
C LEU A 39 -21.68 -26.26 -29.33
N ILE A 40 -21.29 -27.30 -28.62
CA ILE A 40 -21.71 -27.65 -27.26
C ILE A 40 -20.84 -26.92 -26.24
N GLY A 41 -21.45 -26.35 -25.19
CA GLY A 41 -20.70 -25.75 -24.07
C GLY A 41 -20.14 -24.37 -24.37
N VAL A 42 -20.61 -23.67 -25.40
CA VAL A 42 -20.28 -22.26 -25.64
C VAL A 42 -20.83 -21.42 -24.50
N ASN A 43 -20.00 -20.62 -23.88
CA ASN A 43 -20.42 -19.70 -22.83
C ASN A 43 -21.00 -18.41 -23.45
N ILE A 44 -22.22 -18.07 -23.07
CA ILE A 44 -22.93 -16.86 -23.50
C ILE A 44 -23.18 -15.99 -22.27
N ALA A 45 -22.56 -14.82 -22.21
CA ALA A 45 -22.69 -13.87 -21.11
C ALA A 45 -23.17 -12.50 -21.61
N ILE A 46 -23.83 -11.75 -20.74
CA ILE A 46 -24.18 -10.35 -21.03
C ILE A 46 -22.96 -9.48 -20.69
N GLN A 47 -22.53 -8.65 -21.63
CA GLN A 47 -21.38 -7.75 -21.45
C GLN A 47 -21.63 -6.81 -20.26
N ASN A 48 -20.68 -6.72 -19.32
CA ASN A 48 -20.75 -5.90 -18.10
C ASN A 48 -21.76 -6.36 -17.01
N MET A 49 -22.29 -7.60 -17.10
CA MET A 49 -23.09 -8.21 -16.02
C MET A 49 -22.48 -9.56 -15.59
N PRO A 50 -21.44 -9.56 -14.74
CA PRO A 50 -20.85 -10.80 -14.26
C PRO A 50 -21.85 -11.61 -13.44
N GLY A 51 -21.99 -12.91 -13.79
CA GLY A 51 -22.92 -13.84 -13.12
C GLY A 51 -24.23 -14.13 -13.88
N LEU A 52 -24.54 -13.42 -14.96
CA LEU A 52 -25.67 -13.72 -15.84
C LEU A 52 -25.16 -14.32 -17.16
N GLY A 53 -25.05 -15.62 -17.20
CA GLY A 53 -24.62 -16.36 -18.40
C GLY A 53 -25.29 -17.72 -18.50
N VAL A 54 -25.29 -18.28 -19.71
CA VAL A 54 -25.79 -19.62 -20.02
C VAL A 54 -24.79 -20.33 -20.92
N ILE A 55 -24.87 -21.66 -21.00
CA ILE A 55 -24.08 -22.47 -21.93
C ILE A 55 -24.97 -23.14 -22.96
N THR A 56 -24.43 -23.40 -24.16
CA THR A 56 -25.16 -24.13 -25.20
C THR A 56 -25.35 -25.61 -24.85
N ASP A 57 -26.49 -26.17 -25.24
CA ASP A 57 -26.80 -27.60 -25.11
C ASP A 57 -26.10 -28.46 -26.19
N ILE A 58 -26.38 -29.77 -26.21
CA ILE A 58 -25.80 -30.75 -27.18
C ILE A 58 -26.14 -30.45 -28.64
N ASN A 59 -27.18 -29.62 -28.90
CA ASN A 59 -27.58 -29.16 -30.21
C ASN A 59 -27.12 -27.72 -30.51
N GLY A 60 -26.20 -27.17 -29.71
CA GLY A 60 -25.72 -25.81 -29.82
C GLY A 60 -26.78 -24.73 -29.48
N ARG A 61 -27.90 -25.10 -28.84
CA ARG A 61 -29.03 -24.18 -28.53
C ARG A 61 -28.79 -23.52 -27.19
N TYR A 62 -29.23 -22.25 -27.10
CA TYR A 62 -29.19 -21.49 -25.86
C TYR A 62 -30.46 -20.69 -25.62
N LYS A 63 -30.70 -20.29 -24.38
CA LYS A 63 -31.80 -19.46 -23.95
C LYS A 63 -31.34 -18.53 -22.83
N ILE A 64 -31.34 -17.21 -23.08
CA ILE A 64 -30.89 -16.20 -22.13
C ILE A 64 -31.93 -15.07 -22.04
N LYS A 65 -32.08 -14.47 -20.84
CA LYS A 65 -32.88 -13.25 -20.67
C LYS A 65 -31.97 -12.04 -20.87
N ALA A 66 -32.31 -11.18 -21.83
CA ALA A 66 -31.53 -9.97 -22.10
C ALA A 66 -32.44 -8.83 -22.60
N SER A 67 -32.01 -7.61 -22.47
CA SER A 67 -32.67 -6.41 -22.97
C SER A 67 -32.22 -6.09 -24.40
N ALA A 68 -33.02 -5.31 -25.14
CA ALA A 68 -32.67 -4.87 -26.49
C ALA A 68 -31.34 -4.11 -26.62
N TYR A 69 -30.86 -3.51 -25.54
CA TYR A 69 -29.59 -2.78 -25.51
C TYR A 69 -28.39 -3.60 -25.02
N ASP A 70 -28.63 -4.84 -24.61
CA ASP A 70 -27.57 -5.71 -24.12
C ASP A 70 -26.74 -6.27 -25.27
N ARG A 71 -25.48 -6.56 -24.96
CA ARG A 71 -24.57 -7.24 -25.85
C ARG A 71 -24.28 -8.64 -25.30
N LEU A 72 -24.58 -9.63 -26.12
CA LEU A 72 -24.23 -11.02 -25.81
C LEU A 72 -22.82 -11.32 -26.28
N VAL A 73 -22.01 -11.85 -25.39
CA VAL A 73 -20.62 -12.27 -25.63
C VAL A 73 -20.62 -13.79 -25.70
N PHE A 74 -20.29 -14.34 -26.88
CA PHE A 74 -20.14 -15.77 -27.11
C PHE A 74 -18.66 -16.12 -27.03
N SER A 75 -18.28 -16.98 -26.11
CA SER A 75 -16.89 -17.41 -25.93
C SER A 75 -16.81 -18.95 -25.83
N TYR A 76 -15.85 -19.53 -26.55
CA TYR A 76 -15.59 -20.97 -26.54
C TYR A 76 -14.08 -21.22 -26.77
N VAL A 77 -13.56 -22.25 -26.09
CA VAL A 77 -12.14 -22.57 -26.19
C VAL A 77 -11.79 -22.99 -27.63
N GLY A 78 -10.81 -22.32 -28.22
CA GLY A 78 -10.40 -22.56 -29.60
C GLY A 78 -11.16 -21.78 -30.67
N TYR A 79 -12.09 -20.89 -30.27
CA TYR A 79 -12.86 -20.04 -31.20
C TYR A 79 -12.70 -18.55 -30.90
N GLU A 80 -12.86 -17.73 -31.94
CA GLU A 80 -12.87 -16.26 -31.78
C GLU A 80 -14.11 -15.80 -31.00
N THR A 81 -13.93 -14.92 -30.02
CA THR A 81 -15.05 -14.36 -29.25
C THR A 81 -15.92 -13.48 -30.13
N VAL A 82 -17.22 -13.75 -30.19
CA VAL A 82 -18.20 -13.00 -30.95
C VAL A 82 -19.07 -12.18 -30.01
N VAL A 83 -19.24 -10.88 -30.32
CA VAL A 83 -20.11 -9.98 -29.55
C VAL A 83 -21.26 -9.50 -30.44
N VAL A 84 -22.50 -9.76 -30.02
CA VAL A 84 -23.72 -9.41 -30.76
C VAL A 84 -24.64 -8.51 -29.92
N LEU A 85 -25.06 -7.38 -30.48
CA LEU A 85 -26.06 -6.52 -29.85
C LEU A 85 -27.47 -7.14 -30.06
N VAL A 86 -28.23 -7.31 -28.99
CA VAL A 86 -29.54 -7.98 -29.03
C VAL A 86 -30.55 -7.28 -29.93
N LYS A 87 -30.65 -5.95 -29.88
CA LYS A 87 -31.68 -5.15 -30.56
C LYS A 87 -33.10 -5.68 -30.23
N GLU A 88 -33.98 -5.74 -31.21
CA GLU A 88 -35.34 -6.27 -31.07
C GLU A 88 -35.47 -7.76 -31.46
N GLN A 89 -34.33 -8.43 -31.71
CA GLN A 89 -34.33 -9.81 -32.17
C GLN A 89 -34.53 -10.78 -31.01
N ARG A 90 -35.51 -11.69 -31.16
CA ARG A 90 -35.75 -12.77 -30.18
C ARG A 90 -35.00 -14.07 -30.51
N THR A 91 -34.46 -14.19 -31.71
CA THR A 91 -33.64 -15.33 -32.13
C THR A 91 -32.33 -14.80 -32.73
N ILE A 92 -31.22 -15.19 -32.15
CA ILE A 92 -29.87 -14.79 -32.59
C ILE A 92 -29.06 -16.05 -32.80
N ASN A 93 -28.80 -16.41 -34.07
CA ASN A 93 -27.95 -17.50 -34.41
C ASN A 93 -26.52 -16.95 -34.64
N VAL A 94 -25.52 -17.61 -34.07
CA VAL A 94 -24.13 -17.17 -34.13
C VAL A 94 -23.29 -18.25 -34.79
N LYS A 95 -22.48 -17.84 -35.75
CA LYS A 95 -21.45 -18.66 -36.36
C LYS A 95 -20.11 -18.24 -35.75
N MET A 96 -19.45 -19.16 -35.05
CA MET A 96 -18.12 -18.95 -34.49
C MET A 96 -17.07 -19.47 -35.46
N LYS A 97 -15.98 -18.71 -35.58
CA LYS A 97 -14.82 -19.07 -36.39
C LYS A 97 -13.77 -19.68 -35.49
N GLU A 98 -13.17 -20.79 -35.94
CA GLU A 98 -12.01 -21.30 -35.23
C GLU A 98 -10.91 -20.26 -35.17
N SER A 99 -10.46 -20.01 -33.95
CA SER A 99 -9.33 -19.12 -33.75
C SER A 99 -8.10 -19.82 -34.33
N SER A 100 -7.60 -19.27 -35.44
CA SER A 100 -6.28 -19.69 -35.97
C SER A 100 -5.12 -19.29 -35.05
N SER A 101 -5.40 -18.64 -33.94
CA SER A 101 -4.46 -18.41 -32.86
C SER A 101 -4.40 -19.65 -31.97
N THR A 102 -3.57 -20.58 -32.37
CA THR A 102 -2.85 -21.48 -31.49
C THR A 102 -2.70 -20.87 -30.11
N ILE A 103 -3.20 -21.59 -29.06
CA ILE A 103 -2.81 -21.40 -27.66
C ILE A 103 -2.55 -19.90 -27.35
N ILE A 104 -3.37 -19.31 -26.52
CA ILE A 104 -3.05 -17.99 -25.96
C ILE A 104 -1.68 -18.14 -25.33
N ASP A 105 -0.64 -17.72 -26.06
CA ASP A 105 0.72 -17.69 -25.57
C ASP A 105 0.72 -16.68 -24.41
N GLU A 106 0.59 -17.19 -23.19
CA GLU A 106 0.69 -16.35 -22.00
C GLU A 106 2.05 -15.66 -22.03
N VAL A 107 2.02 -14.36 -22.32
CA VAL A 107 3.22 -13.56 -22.40
C VAL A 107 3.59 -13.10 -21.01
N VAL A 108 4.76 -13.46 -20.58
CA VAL A 108 5.32 -13.05 -19.29
C VAL A 108 6.26 -11.87 -19.51
N ILE A 109 6.11 -10.84 -18.70
CA ILE A 109 7.05 -9.71 -18.69
C ILE A 109 8.28 -10.15 -17.92
N THR A 110 9.41 -10.20 -18.62
CA THR A 110 10.72 -10.50 -18.03
C THR A 110 11.56 -9.22 -17.98
N GLY A 111 12.68 -9.26 -17.26
CA GLY A 111 13.61 -8.15 -17.21
C GLY A 111 14.20 -7.72 -18.58
N THR A 112 13.98 -8.51 -19.61
CA THR A 112 14.40 -8.23 -20.99
C THR A 112 13.24 -7.97 -21.97
N GLY A 113 12.05 -7.74 -21.43
CA GLY A 113 10.83 -7.52 -22.21
C GLY A 113 9.85 -8.69 -22.16
N ALA A 114 8.80 -8.59 -22.96
CA ALA A 114 7.75 -9.60 -23.04
C ALA A 114 8.28 -10.89 -23.72
N GLN A 115 8.06 -12.04 -23.10
CA GLN A 115 8.43 -13.37 -23.62
C GLN A 115 7.27 -14.35 -23.49
N LYS A 116 7.21 -15.34 -24.36
CA LYS A 116 6.25 -16.44 -24.22
C LYS A 116 6.56 -17.21 -22.95
N LYS A 117 5.55 -17.51 -22.13
CA LYS A 117 5.71 -18.23 -20.85
C LYS A 117 6.47 -19.54 -21.01
N ILE A 118 6.22 -20.26 -22.11
CA ILE A 118 6.89 -21.52 -22.43
C ILE A 118 8.39 -21.35 -22.71
N ALA A 119 8.84 -20.16 -23.13
CA ALA A 119 10.26 -19.88 -23.38
C ALA A 119 11.00 -19.38 -22.14
N VAL A 120 10.31 -19.23 -21.00
CA VAL A 120 10.90 -18.72 -19.76
C VAL A 120 11.33 -19.89 -18.89
N THR A 121 12.64 -20.02 -18.68
CA THR A 121 13.23 -21.09 -17.84
C THR A 121 13.27 -20.76 -16.35
N GLY A 122 13.00 -19.53 -15.96
CA GLY A 122 13.01 -19.07 -14.55
C GLY A 122 11.63 -19.07 -13.91
N ALA A 123 11.56 -19.20 -12.58
CA ALA A 123 10.31 -19.07 -11.83
C ALA A 123 9.86 -17.60 -11.81
N ILE A 124 8.89 -17.29 -12.64
CA ILE A 124 8.26 -15.98 -12.76
C ILE A 124 6.80 -16.11 -12.34
N THR A 125 6.35 -15.19 -11.49
CA THR A 125 4.95 -15.13 -11.07
C THR A 125 4.37 -13.79 -11.49
N ASN A 126 3.36 -13.83 -12.34
CA ASN A 126 2.49 -12.67 -12.58
C ASN A 126 1.43 -12.64 -11.47
N VAL A 127 1.25 -11.49 -10.90
CA VAL A 127 0.30 -11.25 -9.81
C VAL A 127 -0.98 -10.69 -10.42
N ASP A 128 -2.11 -11.20 -9.97
CA ASP A 128 -3.39 -10.61 -10.29
C ASP A 128 -3.52 -9.26 -9.55
N VAL A 129 -3.47 -8.18 -10.32
CA VAL A 129 -3.55 -6.82 -9.79
C VAL A 129 -4.94 -6.55 -9.18
N ASP A 130 -6.00 -7.18 -9.66
CA ASP A 130 -7.34 -7.01 -9.11
C ASP A 130 -7.47 -7.69 -7.75
N ALA A 131 -6.79 -8.81 -7.53
CA ALA A 131 -6.66 -9.40 -6.22
C ALA A 131 -5.94 -8.47 -5.22
N LEU A 132 -4.88 -7.76 -5.65
CA LEU A 132 -4.21 -6.75 -4.81
C LEU A 132 -5.12 -5.58 -4.44
N LYS A 133 -5.99 -5.13 -5.36
CA LYS A 133 -6.95 -4.04 -5.12
C LYS A 133 -8.07 -4.44 -4.15
N SER A 134 -8.38 -5.73 -4.03
CA SER A 134 -9.42 -6.23 -3.15
C SER A 134 -9.02 -6.25 -1.67
N VAL A 135 -7.72 -6.18 -1.38
CA VAL A 135 -7.22 -6.14 0.00
C VAL A 135 -7.45 -4.74 0.57
N PRO A 136 -8.13 -4.63 1.72
CA PRO A 136 -8.41 -3.34 2.37
C PRO A 136 -7.16 -2.79 3.06
N SER A 137 -6.09 -2.57 2.29
CA SER A 137 -4.82 -2.03 2.77
C SER A 137 -4.47 -0.72 2.09
N THR A 138 -3.70 0.06 2.77
CA THR A 138 -3.18 1.34 2.30
C THR A 138 -1.80 1.22 1.66
N SER A 139 -1.11 0.09 1.85
CA SER A 139 0.17 -0.26 1.22
C SER A 139 -0.01 -1.39 0.20
N VAL A 140 0.70 -1.30 -0.93
CA VAL A 140 0.78 -2.38 -1.92
C VAL A 140 1.38 -3.65 -1.30
N VAL A 141 2.37 -3.47 -0.40
CA VAL A 141 3.10 -4.57 0.24
C VAL A 141 2.18 -5.43 1.12
N ASP A 142 1.28 -4.79 1.87
CA ASP A 142 0.32 -5.53 2.70
C ASP A 142 -0.57 -6.45 1.85
N GLY A 143 -0.91 -6.00 0.64
CA GLY A 143 -1.69 -6.80 -0.32
C GLY A 143 -0.92 -7.99 -0.91
N LEU A 144 0.41 -8.05 -0.80
CA LEU A 144 1.19 -9.18 -1.32
C LEU A 144 1.09 -10.43 -0.44
N ALA A 145 0.84 -10.24 0.87
CA ALA A 145 0.73 -11.34 1.82
C ALA A 145 -0.43 -12.28 1.42
N GLY A 146 -0.13 -13.56 1.22
CA GLY A 146 -1.12 -14.57 0.86
C GLY A 146 -1.63 -14.53 -0.59
N VAL A 147 -1.38 -13.45 -1.34
CA VAL A 147 -1.78 -13.31 -2.76
C VAL A 147 -0.68 -13.81 -3.69
N VAL A 148 0.59 -13.57 -3.33
CA VAL A 148 1.72 -13.89 -4.21
C VAL A 148 2.49 -15.10 -3.68
N PRO A 149 2.42 -16.27 -4.34
CA PRO A 149 3.14 -17.47 -3.89
C PRO A 149 4.65 -17.20 -3.79
N GLY A 150 5.25 -17.52 -2.63
CA GLY A 150 6.68 -17.34 -2.37
C GLY A 150 7.12 -15.91 -2.07
N VAL A 151 6.19 -15.01 -1.81
CA VAL A 151 6.44 -13.71 -1.19
C VAL A 151 5.98 -13.77 0.26
N MET A 152 6.87 -13.42 1.17
CA MET A 152 6.59 -13.26 2.59
C MET A 152 6.48 -11.77 2.86
N ALA A 153 5.37 -11.32 3.40
CA ALA A 153 5.20 -9.94 3.86
C ALA A 153 4.86 -9.96 5.36
N MET A 154 5.47 -9.06 6.09
CA MET A 154 5.29 -8.94 7.54
C MET A 154 5.00 -7.50 7.91
N GLN A 155 3.85 -7.29 8.52
CA GLN A 155 3.51 -6.01 9.12
C GLN A 155 4.12 -5.94 10.52
N THR A 156 5.12 -5.09 10.69
CA THR A 156 5.84 -4.91 11.97
C THR A 156 5.13 -3.93 12.90
N SER A 157 4.25 -3.09 12.36
CA SER A 157 3.52 -2.07 13.11
C SER A 157 2.16 -1.78 12.46
N GLY A 158 1.14 -1.57 13.28
CA GLY A 158 -0.17 -1.07 12.85
C GLY A 158 -0.30 0.47 12.88
N ARG A 159 0.79 1.19 13.14
CA ARG A 159 0.82 2.65 13.18
C ARG A 159 0.42 3.25 11.81
N PRO A 160 -0.39 4.34 11.77
CA PRO A 160 -0.70 5.03 10.53
C PRO A 160 0.54 5.36 9.71
N GLY A 161 0.53 5.00 8.42
CA GLY A 161 1.67 5.23 7.51
C GLY A 161 2.84 4.26 7.66
N SER A 162 2.76 3.24 8.53
CA SER A 162 3.74 2.16 8.55
C SER A 162 3.62 1.29 7.29
N VAL A 163 4.74 0.76 6.86
CA VAL A 163 4.89 -0.06 5.65
C VAL A 163 5.35 -1.44 6.08
N SER A 164 4.73 -2.47 5.52
CA SER A 164 5.18 -3.84 5.73
C SER A 164 6.50 -4.12 5.03
N GLU A 165 7.32 -4.94 5.64
CA GLU A 165 8.51 -5.48 4.99
C GLU A 165 8.14 -6.73 4.20
N PHE A 166 8.84 -6.99 3.08
CA PHE A 166 8.61 -8.19 2.30
C PHE A 166 9.91 -8.80 1.77
N TRP A 167 9.89 -10.11 1.59
CA TRP A 167 11.00 -10.89 1.07
C TRP A 167 10.48 -11.90 0.05
N ILE A 168 11.32 -12.22 -0.93
CA ILE A 168 11.04 -13.25 -1.92
C ILE A 168 11.72 -14.54 -1.46
N ARG A 169 10.92 -15.60 -1.21
CA ARG A 169 11.28 -16.92 -0.66
C ARG A 169 11.75 -16.90 0.79
N SER A 170 12.79 -16.16 1.13
CA SER A 170 13.31 -16.03 2.51
C SER A 170 14.37 -14.94 2.60
N ILE A 171 14.81 -14.64 3.80
CA ILE A 171 16.00 -13.83 4.06
C ILE A 171 17.21 -14.69 3.71
N SER A 172 17.91 -14.36 2.62
CA SER A 172 19.01 -15.17 2.06
C SER A 172 20.40 -14.67 2.43
N THR A 173 20.50 -13.48 3.06
CA THR A 173 21.79 -12.85 3.38
C THR A 173 21.89 -12.45 4.84
N PHE A 174 23.05 -12.71 5.46
CA PHE A 174 23.38 -12.24 6.80
C PHE A 174 24.21 -10.95 6.71
N GLY A 175 23.73 -9.87 7.33
CA GLY A 175 24.48 -8.61 7.46
C GLY A 175 24.51 -7.72 6.21
N ALA A 176 23.83 -8.08 5.11
CA ALA A 176 23.68 -7.28 3.91
C ALA A 176 22.20 -6.88 3.70
N ASN A 177 21.93 -6.03 2.71
CA ASN A 177 20.55 -5.67 2.35
C ASN A 177 19.76 -6.93 1.98
N THR A 178 18.66 -7.18 2.70
CA THR A 178 17.79 -8.35 2.51
C THR A 178 16.60 -8.04 1.58
N ALA A 179 16.36 -6.78 1.22
CA ALA A 179 15.24 -6.36 0.42
C ALA A 179 15.35 -6.83 -1.03
N ALA A 180 14.23 -7.19 -1.63
CA ALA A 180 14.14 -7.44 -3.06
C ALA A 180 14.33 -6.14 -3.86
N LEU A 181 14.91 -6.25 -5.06
CA LEU A 181 15.00 -5.11 -5.97
C LEU A 181 13.62 -4.82 -6.56
N VAL A 182 13.12 -3.62 -6.37
CA VAL A 182 11.85 -3.15 -6.97
C VAL A 182 12.14 -2.21 -8.12
N LEU A 183 11.56 -2.54 -9.28
CA LEU A 183 11.67 -1.72 -10.49
C LEU A 183 10.27 -1.26 -10.92
N VAL A 184 10.06 0.05 -10.89
CA VAL A 184 8.84 0.69 -11.38
C VAL A 184 9.13 1.31 -12.75
N ASP A 185 8.47 0.80 -13.80
CA ASP A 185 8.70 1.17 -15.20
C ASP A 185 10.19 1.06 -15.64
N GLY A 186 10.94 0.15 -14.98
CA GLY A 186 12.37 -0.09 -15.23
C GLY A 186 13.32 0.71 -14.36
N PHE A 187 12.84 1.56 -13.45
CA PHE A 187 13.64 2.36 -12.53
C PHE A 187 13.55 1.82 -11.10
N GLU A 188 14.68 1.80 -10.38
CA GLU A 188 14.75 1.39 -8.98
C GLU A 188 14.05 2.43 -8.09
N ARG A 189 12.86 2.08 -7.59
CA ARG A 189 11.98 2.95 -6.79
C ARG A 189 11.25 2.14 -5.71
N ASP A 190 10.82 2.83 -4.66
CA ASP A 190 10.08 2.18 -3.58
C ASP A 190 8.67 1.79 -4.03
N ILE A 191 8.25 0.59 -3.68
CA ILE A 191 6.93 0.04 -4.00
C ILE A 191 5.79 0.88 -3.42
N ASP A 192 5.98 1.45 -2.24
CA ASP A 192 4.96 2.27 -1.56
C ASP A 192 4.72 3.64 -2.17
N GLU A 193 5.51 4.03 -3.15
CA GLU A 193 5.31 5.27 -3.89
C GLU A 193 4.35 5.09 -5.07
N VAL A 194 3.96 3.85 -5.35
CA VAL A 194 3.00 3.51 -6.39
C VAL A 194 1.63 3.25 -5.77
N SER A 195 0.58 3.88 -6.30
CA SER A 195 -0.78 3.51 -5.97
C SER A 195 -1.14 2.17 -6.63
N VAL A 196 -1.82 1.27 -5.89
CA VAL A 196 -2.31 -0.01 -6.45
C VAL A 196 -3.17 0.23 -7.69
N GLU A 197 -3.95 1.30 -7.70
CA GLU A 197 -4.81 1.67 -8.83
C GLU A 197 -4.03 2.10 -10.08
N ASP A 198 -2.75 2.46 -9.94
CA ASP A 198 -1.88 2.83 -11.06
C ASP A 198 -1.15 1.64 -11.70
N ILE A 199 -1.22 0.46 -11.08
CA ILE A 199 -0.51 -0.73 -11.55
C ILE A 199 -1.26 -1.36 -12.73
N GLU A 200 -0.56 -1.61 -13.83
CA GLU A 200 -1.05 -2.40 -14.98
C GLU A 200 -0.62 -3.86 -14.86
N SER A 201 0.64 -4.11 -14.45
CA SER A 201 1.15 -5.47 -14.21
C SER A 201 2.16 -5.50 -13.07
N PHE A 202 2.14 -6.60 -12.33
CA PHE A 202 3.03 -6.88 -11.22
C PHE A 202 3.65 -8.26 -11.42
N THR A 203 4.97 -8.32 -11.54
CA THR A 203 5.68 -9.58 -11.82
C THR A 203 6.80 -9.78 -10.82
N VAL A 204 6.93 -10.98 -10.28
CA VAL A 204 7.98 -11.36 -9.34
C VAL A 204 8.92 -12.37 -9.99
N LEU A 205 10.20 -12.01 -10.08
CA LEU A 205 11.29 -12.86 -10.53
C LEU A 205 11.97 -13.48 -9.31
N LYS A 206 11.88 -14.80 -9.18
CA LYS A 206 12.31 -15.51 -7.97
C LYS A 206 13.63 -16.25 -8.12
N ASP A 207 14.02 -16.59 -9.33
CA ASP A 207 15.20 -17.42 -9.62
C ASP A 207 16.36 -16.61 -10.16
N ALA A 208 17.57 -17.03 -9.87
CA ALA A 208 18.80 -16.42 -10.36
C ALA A 208 18.86 -16.33 -11.89
N SER A 209 18.32 -17.32 -12.62
CA SER A 209 18.23 -17.30 -14.08
C SER A 209 17.39 -16.15 -14.61
N ALA A 210 16.31 -15.80 -13.91
CA ALA A 210 15.43 -14.68 -14.26
C ALA A 210 16.01 -13.32 -13.83
N THR A 211 16.79 -13.28 -12.74
CA THR A 211 17.33 -12.05 -12.14
C THR A 211 18.77 -11.74 -12.56
N ALA A 212 19.44 -12.63 -13.27
CA ALA A 212 20.87 -12.52 -13.64
C ALA A 212 21.25 -11.19 -14.31
N ILE A 213 20.37 -10.61 -15.12
CA ILE A 213 20.61 -9.33 -15.81
C ILE A 213 20.69 -8.12 -14.86
N TYR A 214 20.26 -8.27 -13.61
CA TYR A 214 20.33 -7.24 -12.57
C TYR A 214 21.57 -7.37 -11.68
N GLY A 215 22.40 -8.40 -11.93
CA GLY A 215 23.63 -8.65 -11.19
C GLY A 215 23.36 -8.89 -9.69
N SER A 216 24.27 -8.42 -8.84
CA SER A 216 24.18 -8.58 -7.38
C SER A 216 22.92 -7.93 -6.76
N LYS A 217 22.37 -6.88 -7.36
CA LYS A 217 21.13 -6.24 -6.89
C LYS A 217 19.91 -7.16 -6.99
N GLY A 218 19.93 -8.10 -7.94
CA GLY A 218 18.86 -9.08 -8.14
C GLY A 218 18.97 -10.34 -7.28
N ALA A 219 19.96 -10.44 -6.40
CA ALA A 219 20.23 -11.67 -5.62
C ALA A 219 19.07 -12.08 -4.70
N ASN A 220 18.34 -11.12 -4.12
CA ASN A 220 17.18 -11.36 -3.25
C ASN A 220 15.85 -11.40 -4.02
N GLY A 221 15.90 -11.57 -5.35
CA GLY A 221 14.73 -11.50 -6.22
C GLY A 221 14.45 -10.07 -6.74
N VAL A 222 13.60 -10.00 -7.75
CA VAL A 222 13.24 -8.73 -8.41
C VAL A 222 11.73 -8.64 -8.56
N VAL A 223 11.18 -7.49 -8.23
CA VAL A 223 9.79 -7.11 -8.48
C VAL A 223 9.74 -6.13 -9.62
N LEU A 224 8.98 -6.46 -10.66
CA LEU A 224 8.74 -5.60 -11.81
C LEU A 224 7.31 -5.06 -11.74
N ILE A 225 7.17 -3.75 -11.66
CA ILE A 225 5.89 -3.06 -11.66
C ILE A 225 5.83 -2.21 -12.92
N ASN A 226 4.86 -2.48 -13.78
CA ASN A 226 4.55 -1.59 -14.88
C ASN A 226 3.30 -0.79 -14.53
N THR A 227 3.39 0.52 -14.69
CA THR A 227 2.28 1.41 -14.41
C THR A 227 1.40 1.59 -15.64
N LYS A 228 0.14 1.92 -15.41
CA LYS A 228 -0.84 2.18 -16.46
C LYS A 228 -0.36 3.29 -17.39
N ARG A 229 -0.56 3.07 -18.69
CA ARG A 229 -0.23 4.03 -19.75
C ARG A 229 -1.46 4.37 -20.57
N GLY A 230 -1.39 5.42 -21.36
CA GLY A 230 -2.44 5.84 -22.27
C GLY A 230 -2.84 4.74 -23.25
N LYS A 231 -4.10 4.74 -23.66
CA LYS A 231 -4.63 3.91 -24.76
C LYS A 231 -5.29 4.81 -25.80
N GLU A 232 -5.22 4.41 -27.06
CA GLU A 232 -5.97 5.07 -28.11
C GLU A 232 -7.49 4.91 -27.86
N GLY A 233 -8.23 5.99 -27.98
CA GLY A 233 -9.66 5.99 -27.79
C GLY A 233 -10.18 7.18 -26.99
N LYS A 234 -11.49 7.15 -26.70
CA LYS A 234 -12.15 8.17 -25.87
C LYS A 234 -11.57 8.18 -24.46
N ILE A 235 -11.65 9.33 -23.81
CA ILE A 235 -11.22 9.49 -22.41
C ILE A 235 -12.07 8.59 -21.53
N ASN A 236 -11.38 7.76 -20.74
CA ASN A 236 -11.98 6.98 -19.66
C ASN A 236 -11.56 7.61 -18.33
N ILE A 237 -12.55 7.96 -17.51
CA ILE A 237 -12.35 8.54 -16.18
C ILE A 237 -12.85 7.53 -15.16
N ASN A 238 -12.03 7.23 -14.17
CA ASN A 238 -12.37 6.37 -13.04
C ASN A 238 -12.11 7.15 -11.74
N ALA A 239 -13.15 7.24 -10.91
CA ALA A 239 -13.08 7.82 -9.57
C ALA A 239 -13.52 6.78 -8.54
N LYS A 240 -12.74 6.62 -7.47
CA LYS A 240 -13.00 5.67 -6.39
C LYS A 240 -12.79 6.36 -5.05
N VAL A 241 -13.74 6.17 -4.14
CA VAL A 241 -13.63 6.63 -2.75
C VAL A 241 -13.90 5.44 -1.85
N GLU A 242 -13.03 5.24 -0.87
CA GLU A 242 -13.08 4.11 0.06
C GLU A 242 -12.97 4.64 1.49
N GLY A 243 -13.72 4.02 2.38
CA GLY A 243 -13.65 4.25 3.82
C GLY A 243 -13.31 2.94 4.53
N PHE A 244 -12.43 3.00 5.51
CA PHE A 244 -11.98 1.85 6.30
C PHE A 244 -12.17 2.17 7.78
N TYR A 245 -12.72 1.23 8.53
CA TYR A 245 -12.71 1.29 9.98
C TYR A 245 -11.77 0.23 10.51
N SER A 246 -10.73 0.64 11.23
CA SER A 246 -9.69 -0.23 11.77
C SER A 246 -9.86 -0.37 13.27
N THR A 247 -9.71 -1.59 13.78
CA THR A 247 -9.71 -1.92 15.20
C THR A 247 -8.47 -2.74 15.54
N PHE A 248 -8.15 -2.85 16.83
CA PHE A 248 -7.10 -3.78 17.25
C PHE A 248 -7.57 -5.22 17.01
N THR A 249 -6.72 -6.05 16.43
CA THR A 249 -6.96 -7.49 16.33
C THR A 249 -6.84 -8.18 17.69
N LYS A 250 -5.93 -7.69 18.53
CA LYS A 250 -5.75 -8.09 19.91
C LYS A 250 -5.10 -6.93 20.67
N ALA A 251 -5.72 -6.49 21.76
CA ALA A 251 -5.10 -5.60 22.73
C ALA A 251 -4.66 -6.42 23.95
N PRO A 252 -3.54 -6.09 24.59
CA PRO A 252 -3.20 -6.67 25.89
C PRO A 252 -4.27 -6.33 26.94
N GLU A 253 -4.65 -7.30 27.72
CA GLU A 253 -5.54 -7.12 28.88
C GLU A 253 -4.71 -7.21 30.16
N PHE A 254 -4.91 -6.26 31.05
CA PHE A 254 -4.26 -6.22 32.36
C PHE A 254 -5.28 -6.44 33.45
N VAL A 255 -4.83 -7.02 34.56
CA VAL A 255 -5.68 -7.21 35.75
C VAL A 255 -5.91 -5.89 36.47
N ASP A 256 -7.06 -5.79 37.17
CA ASP A 256 -7.38 -4.65 38.02
C ASP A 256 -6.43 -4.53 39.21
N GLY A 257 -6.48 -3.39 39.89
CA GLY A 257 -5.59 -3.07 41.01
C GLY A 257 -5.72 -3.99 42.19
N TYR A 258 -6.95 -4.41 42.55
CA TYR A 258 -7.18 -5.35 43.63
C TYR A 258 -6.59 -6.72 43.33
N THR A 259 -6.86 -7.24 42.13
CA THR A 259 -6.32 -8.53 41.65
C THR A 259 -4.80 -8.50 41.62
N TYR A 260 -4.20 -7.44 41.06
CA TYR A 260 -2.75 -7.29 41.02
C TYR A 260 -2.13 -7.27 42.42
N ALA A 261 -2.66 -6.46 43.33
CA ALA A 261 -2.16 -6.37 44.71
C ALA A 261 -2.30 -7.69 45.48
N SER A 262 -3.41 -8.39 45.28
CA SER A 262 -3.65 -9.71 45.88
C SER A 262 -2.66 -10.76 45.38
N MET A 263 -2.43 -10.82 44.07
CA MET A 263 -1.43 -11.72 43.46
C MET A 263 0.00 -11.39 43.89
N ALA A 264 0.31 -10.10 44.05
CA ALA A 264 1.61 -9.66 44.56
C ALA A 264 1.84 -10.13 45.99
N ASN A 265 0.83 -10.07 46.85
CA ASN A 265 0.88 -10.63 48.21
C ASN A 265 1.07 -12.15 48.18
N GLU A 266 0.30 -12.88 47.39
CA GLU A 266 0.42 -14.34 47.25
C GLU A 266 1.84 -14.72 46.75
N ALA A 267 2.37 -14.04 45.80
CA ALA A 267 3.73 -14.27 45.28
C ALA A 267 4.82 -14.08 46.33
N ARG A 268 4.62 -13.19 47.29
CA ARG A 268 5.55 -13.00 48.42
C ARG A 268 5.38 -14.04 49.49
N LEU A 269 4.13 -14.29 49.93
CA LEU A 269 3.80 -15.26 50.97
C LEU A 269 4.28 -16.67 50.59
N THR A 270 4.12 -17.09 49.34
CA THR A 270 4.62 -18.39 48.84
C THR A 270 6.15 -18.50 48.85
N ARG A 271 6.86 -17.38 49.01
CA ARG A 271 8.32 -17.31 49.17
C ARG A 271 8.78 -17.03 50.59
N ASN A 272 7.88 -17.22 51.59
CA ASN A 272 8.09 -16.91 53.00
C ASN A 272 8.53 -15.44 53.24
N GLN A 273 7.99 -14.52 52.46
CA GLN A 273 8.16 -13.08 52.64
C GLN A 273 6.86 -12.46 53.19
N GLU A 274 6.98 -11.33 53.86
CA GLU A 274 5.81 -10.59 54.34
C GLU A 274 4.96 -10.08 53.17
N ALA A 275 3.65 -9.99 53.40
CA ALA A 275 2.73 -9.39 52.43
C ALA A 275 3.12 -7.94 52.12
N LEU A 276 3.00 -7.55 50.88
CA LEU A 276 3.33 -6.20 50.42
C LEU A 276 2.24 -5.19 50.81
N TYR A 277 0.99 -5.64 50.76
CA TYR A 277 -0.21 -4.85 51.07
C TYR A 277 -0.96 -5.45 52.23
N SER A 278 -1.34 -4.63 53.21
CA SER A 278 -2.19 -5.02 54.31
C SER A 278 -3.63 -5.31 53.86
N PRO A 279 -4.46 -6.02 54.64
CA PRO A 279 -5.86 -6.24 54.32
C PRO A 279 -6.66 -4.93 54.10
N SER A 280 -6.35 -3.88 54.88
CA SER A 280 -6.97 -2.56 54.70
C SER A 280 -6.56 -1.87 53.39
N GLU A 281 -5.31 -2.02 52.95
CA GLU A 281 -4.85 -1.48 51.67
C GLU A 281 -5.48 -2.24 50.49
N LEU A 282 -5.63 -3.57 50.62
CA LEU A 282 -6.36 -4.35 49.61
C LEU A 282 -7.82 -3.89 49.46
N GLU A 283 -8.48 -3.58 50.61
CA GLU A 283 -9.84 -3.06 50.57
C GLU A 283 -9.93 -1.67 49.95
N LEU A 284 -8.91 -0.81 50.09
CA LEU A 284 -8.84 0.49 49.44
C LEU A 284 -8.66 0.35 47.92
N PHE A 285 -7.89 -0.63 47.42
CA PHE A 285 -7.85 -0.97 45.99
C PHE A 285 -9.21 -1.47 45.49
N ARG A 286 -9.90 -2.31 46.25
CA ARG A 286 -11.20 -2.87 45.86
C ARG A 286 -12.31 -1.83 45.82
N THR A 287 -12.33 -0.90 46.77
CA THR A 287 -13.40 0.09 46.94
C THR A 287 -13.14 1.41 46.25
N GLN A 288 -11.88 1.66 45.85
CA GLN A 288 -11.45 2.92 45.25
C GLN A 288 -11.78 4.17 46.05
N LEU A 289 -11.80 4.05 47.40
CA LEU A 289 -12.09 5.18 48.29
C LEU A 289 -10.97 6.23 48.32
N ASP A 290 -9.77 5.87 48.00
CA ASP A 290 -8.62 6.78 47.90
C ASP A 290 -7.81 6.50 46.60
N PRO A 291 -8.35 6.90 45.42
CA PRO A 291 -7.72 6.59 44.13
C PRO A 291 -6.40 7.31 43.93
N ASP A 292 -6.12 8.39 44.65
CA ASP A 292 -4.83 9.08 44.59
C ASP A 292 -3.68 8.21 45.12
N ARG A 293 -3.95 7.38 46.10
CA ARG A 293 -2.96 6.53 46.79
C ARG A 293 -3.07 5.05 46.39
N PHE A 294 -4.27 4.61 46.08
CA PHE A 294 -4.61 3.24 45.69
C PHE A 294 -5.30 3.23 44.34
N PRO A 295 -4.57 3.64 43.30
CA PRO A 295 -5.14 3.75 41.95
C PRO A 295 -5.50 2.39 41.38
N ASP A 296 -6.47 2.41 40.48
CA ASP A 296 -6.81 1.30 39.60
C ASP A 296 -7.06 1.85 38.21
N VAL A 297 -5.99 1.89 37.41
CA VAL A 297 -5.99 2.54 36.09
C VAL A 297 -5.84 1.49 34.99
N ASP A 298 -6.84 1.36 34.15
CA ASP A 298 -6.70 0.68 32.88
C ASP A 298 -6.01 1.62 31.88
N TRP A 299 -4.69 1.49 31.76
CA TRP A 299 -3.89 2.32 30.88
C TRP A 299 -4.22 2.12 29.41
N MET A 300 -4.64 0.90 29.02
CA MET A 300 -5.00 0.62 27.62
C MET A 300 -6.30 1.33 27.26
N ASP A 301 -7.36 1.17 28.08
CA ASP A 301 -8.61 1.90 27.84
C ASP A 301 -8.41 3.41 27.94
N MET A 302 -7.62 3.88 28.89
CA MET A 302 -7.38 5.31 29.06
C MET A 302 -6.73 5.97 27.83
N VAL A 303 -5.78 5.31 27.19
CA VAL A 303 -4.95 5.88 26.11
C VAL A 303 -5.49 5.56 24.73
N LEU A 304 -6.13 4.40 24.56
CA LEU A 304 -6.56 3.89 23.26
C LEU A 304 -8.06 4.12 23.00
N ARG A 305 -8.40 4.24 21.72
CA ARG A 305 -9.78 4.21 21.21
C ARG A 305 -10.07 2.82 20.68
N ASP A 306 -11.34 2.43 20.62
CA ASP A 306 -11.78 1.15 20.05
C ASP A 306 -11.44 1.00 18.58
N GLY A 307 -11.32 2.10 17.87
CA GLY A 307 -10.95 2.09 16.46
C GLY A 307 -10.80 3.48 15.88
N ALA A 308 -10.40 3.51 14.62
CA ALA A 308 -10.17 4.73 13.86
C ALA A 308 -10.64 4.60 12.41
N TRP A 309 -11.14 5.69 11.87
CA TRP A 309 -11.54 5.81 10.47
C TRP A 309 -10.35 6.22 9.60
N SER A 310 -10.29 5.59 8.43
CA SER A 310 -9.34 5.95 7.37
C SER A 310 -10.09 6.09 6.06
N SER A 311 -9.57 6.89 5.15
CA SER A 311 -10.19 7.07 3.83
C SER A 311 -9.15 7.13 2.73
N ARG A 312 -9.56 6.72 1.53
CA ARG A 312 -8.76 6.83 0.31
C ARG A 312 -9.65 7.30 -0.83
N ALA A 313 -9.20 8.31 -1.56
CA ALA A 313 -9.82 8.77 -2.78
C ALA A 313 -8.82 8.67 -3.93
N THR A 314 -9.24 8.15 -5.06
CA THR A 314 -8.42 8.00 -6.27
C THR A 314 -9.19 8.48 -7.48
N LEU A 315 -8.54 9.28 -8.32
CA LEU A 315 -9.05 9.70 -9.61
C LEU A 315 -8.01 9.36 -10.66
N ASN A 316 -8.42 8.69 -11.74
CA ASN A 316 -7.55 8.46 -12.87
C ASN A 316 -8.26 8.72 -14.19
N MET A 317 -7.50 9.15 -15.18
CA MET A 317 -7.94 9.44 -16.54
C MET A 317 -7.01 8.76 -17.53
N ARG A 318 -7.56 8.08 -18.52
CA ARG A 318 -6.82 7.37 -19.54
C ARG A 318 -7.43 7.67 -20.91
N GLY A 319 -6.60 8.03 -21.90
CA GLY A 319 -7.09 8.32 -23.23
C GLY A 319 -5.94 8.62 -24.20
N GLY A 320 -6.30 9.05 -25.40
CA GLY A 320 -5.34 9.51 -26.40
C GLY A 320 -5.75 9.25 -27.83
N GLY A 321 -5.01 9.82 -28.74
CA GLY A 321 -5.08 9.58 -30.17
C GLY A 321 -3.98 8.66 -30.67
N LYS A 322 -3.85 8.59 -32.02
CA LYS A 322 -2.81 7.77 -32.67
C LYS A 322 -1.39 8.21 -32.35
N THR A 323 -1.17 9.54 -32.22
CA THR A 323 0.17 10.12 -32.01
C THR A 323 0.54 10.26 -30.56
N ALA A 324 -0.42 10.60 -29.67
CA ALA A 324 -0.16 10.80 -28.24
C ALA A 324 -1.24 10.13 -27.41
N ARG A 325 -0.81 9.39 -26.39
CA ARG A 325 -1.65 8.68 -25.43
C ARG A 325 -1.21 9.06 -24.02
N TYR A 326 -2.14 9.22 -23.12
CA TYR A 326 -1.86 9.66 -21.76
C TYR A 326 -2.63 8.87 -20.70
N PHE A 327 -2.01 8.75 -19.55
CA PHE A 327 -2.60 8.32 -18.30
C PHE A 327 -2.23 9.34 -17.22
N VAL A 328 -3.24 9.83 -16.50
CA VAL A 328 -3.06 10.77 -15.39
C VAL A 328 -3.83 10.23 -14.19
N SER A 329 -3.19 10.19 -13.04
CA SER A 329 -3.84 9.81 -11.78
C SER A 329 -3.44 10.73 -10.64
N GLY A 330 -4.35 10.81 -9.66
CA GLY A 330 -4.12 11.43 -8.36
C GLY A 330 -4.83 10.63 -7.28
N SER A 331 -4.17 10.46 -6.14
CA SER A 331 -4.81 9.84 -4.98
C SER A 331 -4.52 10.61 -3.70
N TYR A 332 -5.48 10.57 -2.79
CA TYR A 332 -5.39 11.08 -1.43
C TYR A 332 -5.73 9.97 -0.46
N GLN A 333 -4.95 9.85 0.59
CA GLN A 333 -5.12 8.89 1.66
C GLN A 333 -4.99 9.60 3.00
N ASP A 334 -5.94 9.30 3.90
CA ASP A 334 -5.96 9.77 5.28
C ASP A 334 -6.11 8.58 6.22
N GLN A 335 -5.20 8.44 7.19
CA GLN A 335 -5.25 7.40 8.22
C GLN A 335 -5.13 8.05 9.59
N GLN A 336 -6.12 7.80 10.44
CA GLN A 336 -6.10 8.26 11.82
C GLN A 336 -5.59 7.16 12.74
N GLY A 337 -4.85 7.57 13.77
CA GLY A 337 -4.41 6.69 14.85
C GLY A 337 -5.49 6.47 15.90
N MET A 338 -5.24 5.52 16.77
CA MET A 338 -6.18 5.07 17.80
C MET A 338 -5.88 5.66 19.18
N TYR A 339 -5.08 6.72 19.28
CA TYR A 339 -4.86 7.38 20.57
C TYR A 339 -6.00 8.32 20.93
N LYS A 340 -6.38 8.31 22.21
CA LYS A 340 -7.23 9.35 22.77
C LYS A 340 -6.48 10.67 22.79
N THR A 341 -7.19 11.76 22.64
CA THR A 341 -6.64 13.13 22.67
C THR A 341 -7.33 13.94 23.74
N ASP A 342 -6.60 14.80 24.40
CA ASP A 342 -7.18 15.75 25.32
C ASP A 342 -7.95 16.84 24.54
N LYS A 343 -9.27 16.92 24.76
CA LYS A 343 -10.14 17.87 24.06
C LYS A 343 -9.91 19.33 24.48
N SER A 344 -9.22 19.55 25.61
CA SER A 344 -8.85 20.88 26.11
C SER A 344 -7.69 21.49 25.29
N LEU A 345 -6.85 20.64 24.67
CA LEU A 345 -5.75 21.05 23.83
C LEU A 345 -6.25 21.44 22.43
N LYS A 346 -6.29 22.73 22.16
CA LYS A 346 -6.74 23.26 20.86
C LYS A 346 -5.60 23.59 19.89
N ASP A 347 -4.39 23.74 20.42
CA ASP A 347 -3.25 24.30 19.66
C ASP A 347 -2.55 23.25 18.77
N TYR A 348 -2.61 21.96 19.12
CA TYR A 348 -1.99 20.88 18.35
C TYR A 348 -2.68 19.52 18.59
N ASN A 349 -2.46 18.60 17.66
CA ASN A 349 -2.99 17.23 17.75
C ASN A 349 -1.85 16.26 18.06
N THR A 350 -2.01 15.48 19.10
CA THR A 350 -1.04 14.48 19.56
C THR A 350 -1.31 13.08 19.00
N ASN A 351 -2.48 12.84 18.40
CA ASN A 351 -2.79 11.54 17.82
C ASN A 351 -1.89 11.25 16.61
N ALA A 352 -1.55 9.99 16.44
CA ALA A 352 -0.91 9.53 15.21
C ALA A 352 -1.85 9.79 14.03
N HIS A 353 -1.32 10.41 12.98
CA HIS A 353 -2.09 10.77 11.80
C HIS A 353 -1.19 10.74 10.58
N PHE A 354 -1.63 10.04 9.53
CA PHE A 354 -0.90 9.93 8.29
C PHE A 354 -1.75 10.41 7.13
N ARG A 355 -1.16 11.26 6.28
CA ARG A 355 -1.77 11.73 5.03
C ARG A 355 -0.77 11.53 3.90
N LYS A 356 -1.27 11.05 2.77
CA LYS A 356 -0.46 10.85 1.57
C LYS A 356 -1.21 11.35 0.35
N TRP A 357 -0.57 12.18 -0.44
CA TRP A 357 -0.99 12.57 -1.77
C TRP A 357 -0.05 11.90 -2.76
N THR A 358 -0.58 11.29 -3.80
CA THR A 358 0.22 10.80 -4.92
C THR A 358 -0.32 11.34 -6.22
N TYR A 359 0.58 11.56 -7.17
CA TYR A 359 0.22 11.91 -8.53
C TYR A 359 1.11 11.15 -9.51
N ARG A 360 0.55 10.85 -10.69
CA ARG A 360 1.26 10.22 -11.80
C ARG A 360 0.74 10.74 -13.13
N MET A 361 1.66 10.99 -14.05
CA MET A 361 1.37 11.30 -15.43
C MET A 361 2.31 10.49 -16.31
N ASN A 362 1.75 9.67 -17.19
CA ASN A 362 2.46 8.90 -18.20
C ASN A 362 1.95 9.36 -19.57
N VAL A 363 2.86 9.77 -20.45
CA VAL A 363 2.55 10.20 -21.80
C VAL A 363 3.43 9.42 -22.78
N ASP A 364 2.80 8.80 -23.76
CA ASP A 364 3.46 8.08 -24.86
C ASP A 364 3.24 8.84 -26.16
N ILE A 365 4.31 9.18 -26.86
CA ILE A 365 4.29 10.01 -28.09
C ILE A 365 4.98 9.24 -29.21
N ASP A 366 4.24 8.88 -30.24
CA ASP A 366 4.80 8.34 -31.47
C ASP A 366 5.38 9.51 -32.32
N ILE A 367 6.69 9.79 -32.14
CA ILE A 367 7.38 10.87 -32.87
C ILE A 367 7.42 10.53 -34.37
N THR A 368 7.69 9.26 -34.66
CA THR A 368 7.62 8.69 -36.01
C THR A 368 7.00 7.30 -35.93
N LYS A 369 6.78 6.64 -37.08
CA LYS A 369 6.32 5.24 -37.12
C LYS A 369 7.30 4.24 -36.47
N THR A 370 8.56 4.65 -36.28
CA THR A 370 9.63 3.81 -35.71
C THR A 370 10.17 4.33 -34.41
N THR A 371 9.77 5.54 -33.97
CA THR A 371 10.29 6.22 -32.78
C THR A 371 9.17 6.51 -31.80
N LEU A 372 9.23 5.91 -30.62
CA LEU A 372 8.30 6.11 -29.50
C LEU A 372 9.04 6.77 -28.34
N LEU A 373 8.54 7.91 -27.89
CA LEU A 373 8.98 8.60 -26.68
C LEU A 373 7.96 8.38 -25.57
N LYS A 374 8.43 7.89 -24.41
CA LYS A 374 7.62 7.73 -23.21
C LYS A 374 8.12 8.68 -22.14
N VAL A 375 7.26 9.54 -21.64
CA VAL A 375 7.53 10.48 -20.56
C VAL A 375 6.71 10.08 -19.36
N GLY A 376 7.34 9.98 -18.20
CA GLY A 376 6.68 9.73 -16.93
C GLY A 376 7.08 10.75 -15.88
N VAL A 377 6.10 11.29 -15.17
CA VAL A 377 6.31 12.12 -13.98
C VAL A 377 5.41 11.59 -12.90
N SER A 378 5.98 11.31 -11.73
CA SER A 378 5.20 10.88 -10.57
C SER A 378 5.80 11.46 -9.29
N GLY A 379 5.03 11.44 -8.23
CA GLY A 379 5.53 11.84 -6.94
C GLY A 379 4.53 11.61 -5.82
N SER A 380 5.01 11.78 -4.61
CA SER A 380 4.18 11.71 -3.40
C SER A 380 4.58 12.78 -2.40
N LEU A 381 3.59 13.26 -1.66
CA LEU A 381 3.75 14.06 -0.46
C LEU A 381 3.14 13.26 0.69
N ARG A 382 3.96 12.93 1.69
CA ARG A 382 3.53 12.24 2.92
C ARG A 382 3.68 13.20 4.08
N LYS A 383 2.63 13.31 4.88
CA LYS A 383 2.65 14.02 6.15
C LYS A 383 2.26 13.06 7.25
N GLN A 384 3.09 12.96 8.28
CA GLN A 384 2.86 12.09 9.42
C GLN A 384 2.97 12.90 10.71
N ASN A 385 2.02 12.73 11.60
CA ASN A 385 2.03 13.25 12.95
C ASN A 385 2.09 12.10 13.96
N ASP A 386 2.68 12.36 15.12
CA ASP A 386 2.79 11.41 16.23
C ASP A 386 2.90 12.17 17.56
N THR A 387 2.77 11.46 18.67
CA THR A 387 2.99 12.03 20.01
C THR A 387 4.40 12.58 20.17
N GLY A 388 4.59 13.60 21.00
CA GLY A 388 5.91 14.17 21.28
C GLY A 388 6.88 13.18 21.93
N SER A 389 6.36 12.21 22.70
CA SER A 389 7.14 11.12 23.29
C SER A 389 7.55 10.04 22.30
N GLY A 390 6.87 9.95 21.15
CA GLY A 390 7.03 8.90 20.16
C GLY A 390 6.27 7.61 20.50
N THR A 391 5.80 6.93 19.46
CA THR A 391 4.97 5.72 19.60
C THR A 391 5.69 4.59 20.32
N ASP A 392 6.95 4.30 19.97
CA ASP A 392 7.68 3.16 20.53
C ASP A 392 7.91 3.32 22.04
N ASN A 393 8.24 4.54 22.46
CA ASN A 393 8.42 4.84 23.87
C ASN A 393 7.08 4.75 24.64
N LEU A 394 5.99 5.26 24.06
CA LEU A 394 4.65 5.15 24.63
C LEU A 394 4.26 3.67 24.85
N TRP A 395 4.44 2.82 23.85
CA TRP A 395 4.10 1.41 23.96
C TRP A 395 5.00 0.67 24.96
N THR A 396 6.27 1.01 25.05
CA THR A 396 7.18 0.46 26.08
C THR A 396 6.65 0.75 27.49
N VAL A 397 6.19 1.97 27.72
CA VAL A 397 5.63 2.37 29.02
C VAL A 397 4.28 1.70 29.26
N LEU A 398 3.36 1.69 28.28
CA LEU A 398 2.05 1.03 28.38
C LEU A 398 2.18 -0.46 28.73
N MET A 399 3.14 -1.17 28.16
CA MET A 399 3.39 -2.59 28.43
C MET A 399 4.11 -2.84 29.76
N GLY A 400 4.79 -1.84 30.28
CA GLY A 400 5.55 -1.94 31.54
C GLY A 400 4.78 -1.48 32.78
N TYR A 401 3.65 -0.79 32.61
CA TYR A 401 2.88 -0.25 33.74
C TYR A 401 1.72 -1.17 34.11
N ASN A 402 1.56 -1.39 35.41
CA ASN A 402 0.40 -2.06 35.99
C ASN A 402 -0.65 -1.03 36.43
N SER A 403 -1.84 -1.51 36.79
CA SER A 403 -2.98 -0.68 37.16
C SER A 403 -2.79 0.13 38.47
N ILE A 404 -1.90 -0.29 39.37
CA ILE A 404 -1.68 0.33 40.68
C ILE A 404 -0.44 1.24 40.75
N MET A 405 0.28 1.41 39.66
CA MET A 405 1.56 2.09 39.67
C MET A 405 1.46 3.58 39.99
N MET A 406 0.47 4.25 39.42
CA MET A 406 0.13 5.66 39.67
C MET A 406 -1.29 5.96 39.18
N PRO A 407 -1.99 6.97 39.70
CA PRO A 407 -3.20 7.49 39.09
C PRO A 407 -2.87 8.19 37.76
N ALA A 408 -3.87 8.41 36.91
CA ALA A 408 -3.68 9.18 35.69
C ALA A 408 -3.38 10.66 35.98
N GLU A 409 -4.10 11.18 36.94
CA GLU A 409 -4.01 12.52 37.48
C GLU A 409 -4.46 12.47 38.96
N TYR A 410 -3.83 13.24 39.84
CA TYR A 410 -4.29 13.36 41.22
C TYR A 410 -5.55 14.23 41.29
N SER A 411 -6.35 14.04 42.32
CA SER A 411 -7.62 14.76 42.53
C SER A 411 -7.49 16.28 42.57
N ASP A 412 -6.29 16.82 42.83
CA ASP A 412 -5.98 18.25 42.81
C ASP A 412 -5.39 18.75 41.46
N GLY A 413 -5.38 17.90 40.43
CA GLY A 413 -4.89 18.23 39.08
C GLY A 413 -3.37 18.11 38.88
N LYS A 414 -2.64 17.61 39.91
CA LYS A 414 -1.21 17.35 39.74
C LYS A 414 -0.97 16.07 38.97
N ILE A 415 0.06 16.09 38.12
CA ILE A 415 0.47 14.94 37.32
C ILE A 415 1.38 14.03 38.17
N PRO A 416 1.03 12.75 38.33
CA PRO A 416 1.87 11.79 39.04
C PRO A 416 3.10 11.41 38.22
N GLY A 417 4.21 11.13 38.91
CA GLY A 417 5.43 10.59 38.36
C GLY A 417 6.01 9.52 39.25
N TRP A 418 6.75 8.57 38.66
CA TRP A 418 7.30 7.42 39.42
C TRP A 418 8.75 7.63 39.86
N ALA A 419 9.61 8.20 39.01
CA ALA A 419 11.03 8.37 39.30
C ALA A 419 11.60 9.65 38.73
N ASP A 420 12.79 10.02 39.19
CA ASP A 420 13.55 11.20 38.76
C ASP A 420 14.02 11.15 37.30
N LYS A 421 13.86 9.98 36.65
CA LYS A 421 14.27 9.80 35.26
C LYS A 421 13.24 10.38 34.29
N ASP A 422 13.73 11.14 33.35
CA ASP A 422 12.95 11.80 32.29
C ASP A 422 12.08 10.83 31.44
N ASP A 423 12.46 9.55 31.40
CA ASP A 423 11.87 8.55 30.52
C ASP A 423 10.62 7.86 31.10
N ASN A 424 10.41 7.95 32.42
CA ASN A 424 9.26 7.33 33.09
C ASN A 424 8.11 8.33 33.23
N MET A 425 7.41 8.55 32.14
CA MET A 425 6.27 9.45 32.11
C MET A 425 4.95 8.69 32.25
N ASN A 426 3.97 9.39 32.80
CA ASN A 426 2.59 8.96 32.81
C ASN A 426 2.08 8.72 31.37
N PRO A 427 1.51 7.55 31.02
CA PRO A 427 1.04 7.23 29.67
C PRO A 427 0.02 8.23 29.13
N TRP A 428 -0.88 8.74 29.96
CA TRP A 428 -1.83 9.78 29.57
C TRP A 428 -1.13 11.07 29.14
N VAL A 429 -0.13 11.51 29.89
CA VAL A 429 0.69 12.67 29.55
C VAL A 429 1.49 12.46 28.29
N MET A 430 2.08 11.26 28.14
CA MET A 430 2.84 10.91 26.93
C MET A 430 1.95 10.98 25.68
N THR A 431 0.71 10.59 25.81
CA THR A 431 -0.24 10.57 24.69
C THR A 431 -0.81 11.95 24.41
N THR A 432 -1.12 12.74 25.44
CA THR A 432 -1.94 13.94 25.28
C THR A 432 -1.17 15.24 25.48
N GLN A 433 -0.14 15.30 26.33
CA GLN A 433 0.49 16.53 26.79
C GLN A 433 1.97 16.66 26.45
N SER A 434 2.59 15.64 25.85
CA SER A 434 4.03 15.65 25.56
C SER A 434 4.43 16.42 24.31
N GLY A 435 3.51 17.13 23.67
CA GLY A 435 3.75 17.80 22.40
C GLY A 435 3.52 16.86 21.21
N TYR A 436 4.22 17.10 20.09
CA TYR A 436 4.02 16.33 18.87
C TYR A 436 5.29 16.24 18.02
N ASN A 437 5.33 15.22 17.18
CA ASN A 437 6.36 14.99 16.19
C ASN A 437 5.71 14.97 14.81
N GLU A 438 6.09 15.89 13.94
CA GLU A 438 5.55 16.04 12.61
C GLU A 438 6.65 15.81 11.57
N SER A 439 6.38 14.98 10.58
CA SER A 439 7.32 14.73 9.49
C SER A 439 6.64 14.90 8.13
N TRP A 440 7.40 15.41 7.17
CA TRP A 440 7.04 15.51 5.76
C TRP A 440 8.07 14.77 4.94
N LYS A 441 7.59 13.95 4.03
CA LYS A 441 8.43 13.33 3.00
C LYS A 441 7.82 13.63 1.66
N ASN A 442 8.63 14.17 0.75
CA ASN A 442 8.22 14.36 -0.63
C ASN A 442 9.22 13.75 -1.58
N ASN A 443 8.71 13.24 -2.68
CA ASN A 443 9.52 12.80 -3.80
C ASN A 443 8.93 13.30 -5.11
N ILE A 444 9.82 13.52 -6.07
CA ILE A 444 9.48 13.77 -7.46
C ILE A 444 10.33 12.83 -8.28
N GLN A 445 9.70 12.07 -9.16
CA GLN A 445 10.31 11.05 -10.00
C GLN A 445 10.00 11.37 -11.44
N THR A 446 11.05 11.50 -12.25
CA THR A 446 10.91 11.70 -13.69
C THR A 446 11.56 10.57 -14.45
N SER A 447 10.94 10.18 -15.55
CA SER A 447 11.43 9.14 -16.42
C SER A 447 11.23 9.51 -17.88
N LEU A 448 12.24 9.26 -18.68
CA LEU A 448 12.23 9.42 -20.13
C LEU A 448 12.68 8.10 -20.74
N THR A 449 11.90 7.55 -21.66
CA THR A 449 12.28 6.35 -22.41
C THR A 449 12.10 6.62 -23.90
N LEU A 450 13.15 6.41 -24.67
CA LEU A 450 13.15 6.49 -26.12
C LEU A 450 13.28 5.08 -26.69
N GLU A 451 12.30 4.64 -27.45
CA GLU A 451 12.35 3.38 -28.19
C GLU A 451 12.47 3.67 -29.67
N GLN A 452 13.50 3.12 -30.33
CA GLN A 452 13.76 3.27 -31.76
C GLN A 452 13.85 1.90 -32.41
N LYS A 453 12.97 1.62 -33.37
CA LYS A 453 13.11 0.47 -34.25
C LYS A 453 14.21 0.77 -35.26
N LEU A 454 15.19 -0.14 -35.41
CA LEU A 454 16.34 -0.02 -36.27
C LEU A 454 16.27 -1.03 -37.43
N ASP A 455 15.04 -1.33 -37.88
CA ASP A 455 14.80 -2.27 -38.99
C ASP A 455 15.48 -1.84 -40.32
N PHE A 456 15.82 -0.55 -40.45
CA PHE A 456 16.58 -0.01 -41.56
C PHE A 456 18.05 -0.45 -41.54
N ILE A 457 18.61 -0.86 -40.38
CA ILE A 457 19.94 -1.45 -40.28
C ILE A 457 19.82 -2.96 -40.46
N THR A 458 18.98 -3.60 -39.63
CA THR A 458 18.65 -5.02 -39.75
C THR A 458 17.29 -5.29 -39.10
N LYS A 459 16.47 -6.12 -39.78
CA LYS A 459 15.13 -6.47 -39.27
C LYS A 459 15.20 -7.11 -37.90
N GLY A 460 14.37 -6.61 -36.98
CA GLY A 460 14.28 -7.09 -35.62
C GLY A 460 15.26 -6.45 -34.61
N LEU A 461 16.03 -5.45 -35.06
CA LEU A 461 16.89 -4.65 -34.19
C LEU A 461 16.09 -3.48 -33.60
N ARG A 462 16.22 -3.26 -32.30
CA ARG A 462 15.57 -2.16 -31.57
C ARG A 462 16.51 -1.61 -30.49
N PHE A 463 16.57 -0.30 -30.41
CA PHE A 463 17.26 0.44 -29.36
C PHE A 463 16.25 0.97 -28.36
N VAL A 464 16.60 0.91 -27.05
CA VAL A 464 15.83 1.51 -25.95
C VAL A 464 16.81 2.30 -25.09
N GLY A 465 16.58 3.60 -24.96
CA GLY A 465 17.33 4.47 -24.05
C GLY A 465 16.42 4.94 -22.91
N ARG A 466 16.89 4.89 -21.67
CA ARG A 466 16.16 5.33 -20.47
C ARG A 466 16.97 6.35 -19.70
N PHE A 467 16.32 7.39 -19.25
CA PHE A 467 16.87 8.38 -18.33
C PHE A 467 15.88 8.62 -17.19
N GLY A 468 16.36 8.62 -15.96
CA GLY A 468 15.58 8.90 -14.76
C GLY A 468 16.29 9.94 -13.89
N TYR A 469 15.47 10.82 -13.31
CA TYR A 469 15.93 11.81 -12.35
C TYR A 469 14.91 11.90 -11.22
N ASP A 470 15.34 11.48 -10.02
CA ASP A 470 14.48 11.40 -8.86
C ASP A 470 15.06 12.24 -7.72
N THR A 471 14.20 12.95 -6.99
CA THR A 471 14.55 13.69 -5.78
C THR A 471 13.69 13.23 -4.63
N TYR A 472 14.30 13.06 -3.48
CA TYR A 472 13.67 12.66 -2.22
C TYR A 472 14.05 13.68 -1.16
N ASN A 473 13.07 14.23 -0.45
CA ASN A 473 13.29 15.14 0.64
C ASN A 473 12.44 14.70 1.85
N SER A 474 13.05 14.74 3.02
CA SER A 474 12.42 14.42 4.29
C SER A 474 12.73 15.51 5.29
N ASN A 475 11.73 16.00 5.99
CA ASN A 475 11.89 16.95 7.09
C ASN A 475 11.09 16.45 8.27
N TRP A 476 11.62 16.58 9.48
CA TRP A 476 10.85 16.36 10.69
C TRP A 476 11.07 17.50 11.69
N ILE A 477 10.03 17.77 12.46
CA ILE A 477 10.03 18.74 13.55
C ILE A 477 9.42 18.06 14.77
N LYS A 478 10.21 17.94 15.82
CA LYS A 478 9.75 17.47 17.11
C LYS A 478 9.56 18.68 18.03
N ARG A 479 8.35 18.81 18.56
CA ARG A 479 8.03 19.76 19.63
C ARG A 479 7.67 18.96 20.86
N TYR A 480 8.48 19.12 21.89
CA TYR A 480 8.37 18.34 23.10
C TYR A 480 8.24 19.23 24.32
N LYS A 481 7.30 18.90 25.19
CA LYS A 481 7.12 19.48 26.53
C LYS A 481 6.80 18.37 27.52
N SER A 482 6.95 18.64 28.80
CA SER A 482 6.42 17.78 29.84
C SER A 482 5.95 18.62 31.02
N PRO A 483 4.78 18.33 31.62
CA PRO A 483 4.32 18.98 32.83
C PRO A 483 5.24 18.63 34.01
N ALA A 484 5.17 19.43 35.07
CA ALA A 484 5.77 19.07 36.34
C ALA A 484 5.17 17.75 36.86
N ALA A 485 5.98 16.91 37.46
CA ALA A 485 5.53 15.64 38.03
C ALA A 485 5.72 15.62 39.54
N TYR A 486 4.78 14.97 40.21
CA TYR A 486 4.69 14.93 41.65
C TYR A 486 4.52 13.50 42.15
N LYS A 487 5.01 13.25 43.35
CA LYS A 487 4.78 12.00 44.07
C LYS A 487 4.01 12.33 45.34
N ALA A 488 2.92 11.62 45.56
CA ALA A 488 2.15 11.75 46.80
C ALA A 488 2.86 11.10 47.96
N ASP A 489 2.71 11.68 49.17
CA ASP A 489 3.15 11.07 50.41
C ASP A 489 2.38 9.75 50.69
N ARG A 490 3.03 8.86 51.45
CA ARG A 490 2.44 7.57 51.76
C ARG A 490 1.15 7.67 52.57
N TYR A 491 0.99 8.72 53.37
CA TYR A 491 -0.15 8.90 54.28
C TYR A 491 -0.77 10.28 54.07
N ARG A 492 -2.09 10.34 54.17
CA ARG A 492 -2.80 11.63 54.28
C ARG A 492 -2.51 12.27 55.62
N GLN A 493 -2.54 13.59 55.67
CA GLN A 493 -2.48 14.37 56.89
C GLN A 493 -3.77 14.15 57.71
N PRO A 494 -3.77 14.45 59.05
CA PRO A 494 -4.95 14.31 59.89
C PRO A 494 -6.19 15.10 59.42
N ASP A 495 -5.98 16.15 58.62
CA ASP A 495 -7.04 16.96 58.01
C ASP A 495 -7.57 16.36 56.69
N GLY A 496 -7.06 15.19 56.30
CA GLY A 496 -7.42 14.53 55.03
C GLY A 496 -6.66 15.00 53.82
N THR A 497 -5.82 16.01 53.93
CA THR A 497 -5.00 16.51 52.80
C THR A 497 -3.88 15.55 52.43
N LEU A 498 -3.48 15.54 51.18
CA LEU A 498 -2.37 14.76 50.67
C LEU A 498 -1.22 15.71 50.29
N ASN A 499 -0.07 15.51 50.89
CA ASN A 499 1.13 16.23 50.53
C ASN A 499 1.80 15.63 49.30
N PHE A 500 2.46 16.48 48.55
CA PHE A 500 3.14 16.12 47.31
C PHE A 500 4.58 16.61 47.30
N THR A 501 5.46 15.72 46.92
CA THR A 501 6.85 16.06 46.59
C THR A 501 6.99 16.22 45.10
N LYS A 502 7.44 17.38 44.68
CA LYS A 502 7.75 17.63 43.25
C LYS A 502 9.02 16.85 42.89
N ILE A 503 8.91 15.92 41.94
CA ILE A 503 10.00 15.05 41.49
C ILE A 503 10.59 15.46 40.16
N ARG A 504 9.87 16.27 39.38
CA ARG A 504 10.34 16.78 38.09
C ARG A 504 9.75 18.17 37.84
N ASP A 505 10.60 19.05 37.34
CA ASP A 505 10.14 20.37 36.90
C ASP A 505 9.44 20.32 35.55
N GLU A 506 8.55 21.29 35.31
CA GLU A 506 7.96 21.49 34.01
C GLU A 506 9.05 21.81 32.99
N LYS A 507 9.00 21.12 31.84
CA LYS A 507 9.77 21.48 30.65
C LYS A 507 8.87 22.20 29.66
N VAL A 508 9.12 23.47 29.45
CA VAL A 508 8.46 24.26 28.42
C VAL A 508 8.72 23.67 27.05
N MET A 509 7.83 23.96 26.09
CA MET A 509 7.94 23.40 24.75
C MET A 509 9.27 23.75 24.09
N SER A 510 10.05 22.75 23.81
CA SER A 510 11.29 22.82 23.02
C SER A 510 11.05 22.36 21.61
N GLN A 511 11.88 22.77 20.67
CA GLN A 511 11.83 22.35 19.27
C GLN A 511 13.17 21.81 18.81
N SER A 512 13.13 20.70 18.11
CA SER A 512 14.25 20.17 17.33
C SER A 512 13.77 19.80 15.94
N SER A 513 14.62 19.93 14.95
CA SER A 513 14.30 19.60 13.56
C SER A 513 15.50 19.02 12.85
N ASN A 514 15.24 18.22 11.84
CA ASN A 514 16.24 17.71 10.92
C ASN A 514 15.65 17.60 9.51
N SER A 515 16.52 17.66 8.51
CA SER A 515 16.15 17.47 7.10
C SER A 515 17.14 16.58 6.40
N GLU A 516 16.61 15.75 5.51
CA GLU A 516 17.39 14.84 4.68
C GLU A 516 16.99 15.05 3.22
N GLY A 517 17.95 14.99 2.33
CA GLY A 517 17.75 15.12 0.90
C GLY A 517 18.59 14.12 0.14
N GLU A 518 18.00 13.57 -0.91
CA GLU A 518 18.65 12.61 -1.79
C GLU A 518 18.27 12.91 -3.23
N LYS A 519 19.24 12.78 -4.11
CA LYS A 519 19.09 12.91 -5.56
C LYS A 519 19.60 11.63 -6.20
N ARG A 520 18.83 11.07 -7.13
CA ARG A 520 19.19 9.87 -7.91
C ARG A 520 19.14 10.20 -9.38
N GLU A 521 20.15 9.75 -10.12
CA GLU A 521 20.23 9.82 -11.57
C GLU A 521 20.41 8.41 -12.10
N PHE A 522 19.67 8.08 -13.14
CA PHE A 522 19.71 6.78 -13.79
C PHE A 522 19.81 6.95 -15.29
N PHE A 523 20.72 6.24 -15.89
CA PHE A 523 20.86 6.17 -17.35
C PHE A 523 21.03 4.70 -17.76
N GLU A 524 20.31 4.30 -18.78
CA GLU A 524 20.36 2.95 -19.32
C GLU A 524 20.16 2.99 -20.83
N TRP A 525 20.88 2.12 -21.53
CA TRP A 525 20.52 1.79 -22.91
C TRP A 525 20.53 0.27 -23.10
N GLU A 526 19.65 -0.17 -23.99
CA GLU A 526 19.51 -1.56 -24.38
C GLU A 526 19.46 -1.67 -25.90
N LEU A 527 20.16 -2.67 -26.43
CA LEU A 527 20.08 -3.05 -27.83
C LEU A 527 19.46 -4.45 -27.88
N HIS A 528 18.27 -4.53 -28.42
CA HIS A 528 17.51 -5.76 -28.57
C HIS A 528 17.59 -6.25 -29.99
N TYR A 529 17.85 -7.54 -30.20
CA TYR A 529 17.73 -8.19 -31.48
C TYR A 529 16.80 -9.39 -31.36
N SER A 530 15.84 -9.54 -32.27
CA SER A 530 14.94 -10.70 -32.30
C SER A 530 14.50 -10.93 -33.75
N ARG A 531 14.88 -12.09 -34.32
CA ARG A 531 14.54 -12.43 -35.68
C ARG A 531 14.36 -13.92 -35.87
N ALA A 532 13.34 -14.27 -36.67
CA ALA A 532 13.09 -15.62 -37.12
C ALA A 532 13.75 -15.84 -38.52
N PHE A 533 14.48 -16.93 -38.65
CA PHE A 533 15.06 -17.43 -39.90
C PHE A 533 14.46 -18.83 -40.15
N LYS A 534 13.34 -18.90 -40.88
CA LYS A 534 12.54 -20.14 -41.04
C LYS A 534 12.18 -20.72 -39.67
N THR A 535 12.74 -21.87 -39.32
CA THR A 535 12.53 -22.60 -38.06
C THR A 535 13.48 -22.15 -36.94
N HIS A 536 14.44 -21.27 -37.20
CA HIS A 536 15.42 -20.81 -36.23
C HIS A 536 15.04 -19.42 -35.72
N HIS A 537 14.93 -19.26 -34.41
CA HIS A 537 14.71 -17.97 -33.76
C HIS A 537 15.97 -17.57 -33.01
N VAL A 538 16.55 -16.42 -33.39
CA VAL A 538 17.72 -15.86 -32.74
C VAL A 538 17.29 -14.59 -32.02
N GLY A 539 17.62 -14.49 -30.75
CA GLY A 539 17.35 -13.31 -29.95
C GLY A 539 18.52 -12.95 -29.05
N GLY A 540 18.57 -11.70 -28.63
CA GLY A 540 19.55 -11.24 -27.67
C GLY A 540 19.28 -9.84 -27.19
N VAL A 541 19.86 -9.51 -26.05
CA VAL A 541 19.89 -8.15 -25.50
C VAL A 541 21.28 -7.84 -24.98
N LEU A 542 21.76 -6.65 -25.32
CA LEU A 542 22.93 -6.04 -24.71
C LEU A 542 22.45 -4.78 -23.97
N LYS A 543 22.83 -4.67 -22.71
CA LYS A 543 22.36 -3.63 -21.80
C LYS A 543 23.55 -2.97 -21.10
N TYR A 544 23.52 -1.64 -21.02
CA TYR A 544 24.41 -0.85 -20.17
C TYR A 544 23.57 -0.04 -19.20
N THR A 545 23.97 0.01 -17.94
CA THR A 545 23.33 0.78 -16.88
C THR A 545 24.34 1.65 -16.15
N GLN A 546 23.91 2.85 -15.81
CA GLN A 546 24.64 3.75 -14.91
C GLN A 546 23.65 4.37 -13.92
N ALA A 547 23.97 4.30 -12.63
CA ALA A 547 23.18 4.91 -11.57
C ALA A 547 24.08 5.77 -10.69
N SER A 548 23.56 6.88 -10.23
CA SER A 548 24.22 7.78 -9.28
C SER A 548 23.23 8.19 -8.20
N LYS A 549 23.68 8.16 -6.94
CA LYS A 549 22.94 8.58 -5.76
C LYS A 549 23.80 9.51 -4.93
N ILE A 550 23.29 10.66 -4.53
CA ILE A 550 23.98 11.64 -3.69
C ILE A 550 23.03 12.19 -2.62
N PHE A 551 23.52 12.34 -1.41
CA PHE A 551 22.83 13.09 -0.35
C PHE A 551 23.03 14.59 -0.56
N THR A 552 21.97 15.38 -0.41
CA THR A 552 21.96 16.83 -0.70
C THR A 552 21.76 17.69 0.53
N GLN A 553 21.36 17.10 1.65
CA GLN A 553 21.10 17.81 2.90
C GLN A 553 21.66 16.99 4.08
N ASN A 554 22.01 17.69 5.16
CA ASN A 554 22.51 17.10 6.40
C ASN A 554 23.67 16.11 6.21
N ILE A 555 24.58 16.47 5.29
CA ILE A 555 25.71 15.61 4.92
C ILE A 555 26.79 15.54 6.01
N GLY A 556 26.68 16.36 7.06
CA GLY A 556 27.66 16.45 8.15
C GLY A 556 29.02 16.94 7.68
N THR A 557 30.06 16.60 8.44
CA THR A 557 31.44 16.96 8.17
C THR A 557 32.25 15.86 7.46
N ASP A 558 31.69 14.66 7.30
CA ASP A 558 32.35 13.56 6.60
C ASP A 558 32.29 13.79 5.09
N LEU A 559 33.45 13.97 4.48
CA LEU A 559 33.60 14.15 3.02
C LEU A 559 32.97 13.03 2.20
N LYS A 560 32.89 11.81 2.74
CA LYS A 560 32.26 10.66 2.07
C LYS A 560 30.80 10.92 1.74
N ASN A 561 30.06 11.64 2.58
CA ASN A 561 28.66 11.92 2.39
C ASN A 561 28.39 12.88 1.20
N GLY A 562 29.38 13.67 0.81
CA GLY A 562 29.33 14.54 -0.37
C GLY A 562 29.71 13.84 -1.68
N ILE A 563 30.19 12.59 -1.62
CA ILE A 563 30.62 11.85 -2.82
C ILE A 563 29.45 11.01 -3.34
N PRO A 564 29.11 11.10 -4.65
CA PRO A 564 28.06 10.27 -5.21
C PRO A 564 28.38 8.77 -5.16
N TYR A 565 27.43 7.97 -4.71
CA TYR A 565 27.47 6.53 -4.91
C TYR A 565 27.16 6.24 -6.38
N ARG A 566 28.12 5.67 -7.12
CA ARG A 566 27.99 5.35 -8.54
C ARG A 566 28.03 3.85 -8.75
N ASN A 567 27.16 3.37 -9.64
CA ASN A 567 27.12 1.98 -10.08
C ASN A 567 27.04 1.97 -11.61
N GLN A 568 27.88 1.13 -12.24
CA GLN A 568 27.88 0.92 -13.68
C GLN A 568 27.89 -0.58 -13.95
N GLY A 569 27.19 -1.01 -14.99
CA GLY A 569 27.12 -2.41 -15.35
C GLY A 569 26.87 -2.63 -16.83
N ILE A 570 27.41 -3.71 -17.35
CA ILE A 570 27.09 -4.24 -18.68
C ILE A 570 26.55 -5.64 -18.47
N ALA A 571 25.43 -5.94 -19.12
CA ALA A 571 24.83 -7.28 -19.14
C ALA A 571 24.43 -7.66 -20.55
N GLY A 572 24.59 -8.94 -20.88
CA GLY A 572 24.16 -9.48 -22.16
C GLY A 572 23.47 -10.82 -22.00
N ARG A 573 22.48 -11.06 -22.83
CA ARG A 573 21.80 -12.34 -22.94
C ARG A 573 21.61 -12.69 -24.42
N PHE A 574 21.86 -13.95 -24.74
CA PHE A 574 21.59 -14.51 -26.04
C PHE A 574 20.63 -15.68 -25.89
N ASN A 575 19.67 -15.83 -26.79
CA ASN A 575 18.74 -16.93 -26.84
C ASN A 575 18.57 -17.43 -28.25
N TYR A 576 18.48 -18.74 -28.36
CA TYR A 576 18.25 -19.44 -29.61
C TYR A 576 17.16 -20.50 -29.39
N ASN A 577 16.18 -20.52 -30.28
CA ASN A 577 15.10 -21.50 -30.29
C ASN A 577 14.99 -22.13 -31.68
N TRP A 578 14.73 -23.42 -31.72
CA TRP A 578 14.53 -24.18 -32.93
C TRP A 578 13.12 -24.77 -32.97
N ASN A 579 12.43 -24.66 -34.12
CA ASN A 579 11.05 -25.16 -34.32
C ASN A 579 10.00 -24.58 -33.34
N TYR A 580 10.02 -23.29 -33.12
CA TYR A 580 9.01 -22.59 -32.32
C TYR A 580 8.12 -21.74 -33.20
#